data_f6d89c8c35c3996fe0eb58d90887bd01
#
_entry.id   f6d89c8c35c3996fe0eb58d90887bd01
#
_cell.length_a   1.000
_cell.length_b   1.000
_cell.length_c   1.000
_cell.angle_alpha   90.00
_cell.angle_beta   90.00
_cell.angle_gamma   90.00
#
_symmetry.space_group_name_H-M   'P 1'
#
loop_
_entity.id
_entity.type
_entity.pdbx_description
1 polymer ?
#
loop_
_entity_poly.entity_id
_entity_poly.type
_entity_poly.pdbx_seq_one_letter_code
_entity_poly.pdbx_strand_id
1 'polypeptide(L)'
;ELGAEVIGVALDPFSERDNYVLSGIGSKIKADLRVDIRDGERMKAIFREYQPEIIFHLAAQPLVRLSYEIPVDTYATNVMGTINVMEAIRATDSVKVGVMITTDKCYENKEQIWGYRENESMGGYDPYSSSKGAAEIAIASWRRSFFNPVDYGMKHHVALASVRAGNVIGGGDWALDRIIPDCIKALEAGKDIDIRSPKAIRPWQHVLEPLSGYMLLATKMWEEPTKYCEGWNFGPRAESITPVWDIATDVIKIYGSGKLNDMSNPNVLHEAKLLMLDISKAKFQLGWKPRMNIHRCIELTVDWYKRYKTEDAYDICLDEINQFINE
;
A
#
# COMPACT_ATOMS: atom_id res chain seq x y z
N GLU A 1 -4.19 -3.38 -19.15
CA GLU A 1 -3.59 -2.49 -20.13
C GLU A 1 -2.19 -2.94 -20.56
N LEU A 2 -1.37 -3.46 -19.66
CA LEU A 2 -0.02 -3.94 -19.97
C LEU A 2 0.01 -5.38 -20.51
N GLY A 3 -1.14 -6.00 -20.79
CA GLY A 3 -1.26 -7.32 -21.39
C GLY A 3 -1.22 -8.50 -20.39
N ALA A 4 -1.18 -8.25 -19.08
CA ALA A 4 -1.26 -9.31 -18.10
C ALA A 4 -2.70 -9.84 -17.94
N GLU A 5 -2.86 -11.15 -17.76
CA GLU A 5 -4.11 -11.75 -17.29
C GLU A 5 -4.19 -11.57 -15.78
N VAL A 6 -5.12 -10.73 -15.30
CA VAL A 6 -5.25 -10.39 -13.89
C VAL A 6 -6.36 -11.21 -13.23
N ILE A 7 -6.04 -11.84 -12.11
CA ILE A 7 -7.00 -12.48 -11.22
C ILE A 7 -7.05 -11.67 -9.93
N GLY A 8 -8.19 -11.08 -9.62
CA GLY A 8 -8.44 -10.32 -8.40
C GLY A 8 -9.00 -11.23 -7.29
N VAL A 9 -8.42 -11.15 -6.08
CA VAL A 9 -8.92 -11.83 -4.89
C VAL A 9 -9.05 -10.79 -3.78
N ALA A 10 -10.27 -10.55 -3.32
CA ALA A 10 -10.56 -9.56 -2.29
C ALA A 10 -11.88 -9.86 -1.58
N LEU A 11 -12.14 -9.16 -0.48
CA LEU A 11 -13.49 -9.04 0.08
C LEU A 11 -14.36 -8.15 -0.81
N ASP A 12 -15.65 -8.07 -0.51
CA ASP A 12 -16.55 -7.15 -1.19
C ASP A 12 -16.11 -5.69 -0.97
N PRO A 13 -16.32 -4.80 -1.94
CA PRO A 13 -16.11 -3.36 -1.78
C PRO A 13 -16.92 -2.80 -0.61
N PHE A 14 -16.39 -1.80 0.10
CA PHE A 14 -17.10 -1.19 1.22
C PHE A 14 -18.28 -0.30 0.76
N SER A 15 -18.18 0.27 -0.41
CA SER A 15 -19.20 1.20 -0.92
C SER A 15 -19.24 1.24 -2.44
N GLU A 16 -20.38 1.68 -2.97
CA GLU A 16 -20.57 1.96 -4.40
C GLU A 16 -19.69 3.12 -4.91
N ARG A 17 -19.06 3.88 -4.00
CA ARG A 17 -18.16 5.00 -4.32
C ARG A 17 -16.70 4.58 -4.43
N ASP A 18 -16.36 3.35 -4.07
CA ASP A 18 -14.99 2.86 -4.14
C ASP A 18 -14.49 2.87 -5.59
N ASN A 19 -13.25 3.26 -5.82
CA ASN A 19 -12.65 3.32 -7.16
C ASN A 19 -12.80 1.99 -7.92
N TYR A 20 -12.71 0.87 -7.20
CA TYR A 20 -12.94 -0.46 -7.76
C TYR A 20 -14.33 -0.58 -8.44
N VAL A 21 -15.38 -0.08 -7.77
CA VAL A 21 -16.78 -0.15 -8.27
C VAL A 21 -16.96 0.85 -9.40
N LEU A 22 -16.56 2.10 -9.18
CA LEU A 22 -16.75 3.19 -10.14
C LEU A 22 -16.01 2.97 -11.46
N SER A 23 -14.80 2.39 -11.42
CA SER A 23 -14.03 2.07 -12.62
C SER A 23 -14.50 0.81 -13.35
N GLY A 24 -15.35 0.01 -12.72
CA GLY A 24 -15.83 -1.26 -13.29
C GLY A 24 -14.71 -2.26 -13.58
N ILE A 25 -13.54 -2.13 -12.94
CA ILE A 25 -12.35 -2.92 -13.22
C ILE A 25 -12.58 -4.42 -13.06
N GLY A 26 -13.49 -4.84 -12.16
CA GLY A 26 -13.83 -6.25 -11.95
C GLY A 26 -14.33 -6.95 -13.22
N SER A 27 -15.02 -6.23 -14.11
CA SER A 27 -15.47 -6.78 -15.40
C SER A 27 -14.37 -6.81 -16.48
N LYS A 28 -13.25 -6.17 -16.25
CA LYS A 28 -12.12 -6.02 -17.20
C LYS A 28 -10.96 -6.96 -16.91
N ILE A 29 -10.98 -7.66 -15.78
CA ILE A 29 -9.98 -8.66 -15.38
C ILE A 29 -10.47 -10.09 -15.68
N LYS A 30 -9.55 -11.06 -15.73
CA LYS A 30 -9.89 -12.45 -16.09
C LYS A 30 -10.83 -13.10 -15.07
N ALA A 31 -10.62 -12.85 -13.78
CA ALA A 31 -11.48 -13.32 -12.71
C ALA A 31 -11.47 -12.34 -11.53
N ASP A 32 -12.64 -12.15 -10.94
CA ASP A 32 -12.87 -11.34 -9.74
C ASP A 32 -13.49 -12.23 -8.64
N LEU A 33 -12.69 -12.60 -7.66
CA LEU A 33 -13.03 -13.61 -6.66
C LEU A 33 -13.20 -12.96 -5.29
N ARG A 34 -14.41 -13.13 -4.71
CA ARG A 34 -14.72 -12.63 -3.37
C ARG A 34 -14.36 -13.69 -2.34
N VAL A 35 -13.14 -13.60 -1.82
CA VAL A 35 -12.58 -14.57 -0.88
C VAL A 35 -11.75 -13.88 0.19
N ASP A 36 -11.90 -14.34 1.42
CA ASP A 36 -11.08 -13.91 2.54
C ASP A 36 -9.75 -14.68 2.54
N ILE A 37 -8.63 -13.97 2.60
CA ILE A 37 -7.29 -14.57 2.66
C ILE A 37 -7.06 -15.41 3.93
N ARG A 38 -7.91 -15.28 4.94
CA ARG A 38 -7.89 -16.14 6.15
C ARG A 38 -8.32 -17.58 5.85
N ASP A 39 -9.05 -17.80 4.76
CA ASP A 39 -9.38 -19.15 4.28
C ASP A 39 -8.22 -19.72 3.43
N GLY A 40 -7.26 -20.34 4.11
CA GLY A 40 -6.06 -20.88 3.46
C GLY A 40 -6.34 -22.01 2.46
N GLU A 41 -7.38 -22.83 2.67
CA GLU A 41 -7.74 -23.90 1.73
C GLU A 41 -8.37 -23.32 0.46
N ARG A 42 -9.20 -22.30 0.59
CA ARG A 42 -9.75 -21.60 -0.58
C ARG A 42 -8.65 -20.88 -1.35
N MET A 43 -7.69 -20.26 -0.68
CA MET A 43 -6.52 -19.65 -1.33
C MET A 43 -5.73 -20.68 -2.14
N LYS A 44 -5.39 -21.84 -1.57
CA LYS A 44 -4.71 -22.92 -2.31
C LYS A 44 -5.54 -23.43 -3.50
N ALA A 45 -6.86 -23.52 -3.36
CA ALA A 45 -7.75 -23.93 -4.46
C ALA A 45 -7.70 -22.94 -5.63
N ILE A 46 -7.75 -21.63 -5.35
CA ILE A 46 -7.62 -20.57 -6.36
C ILE A 46 -6.27 -20.65 -7.09
N PHE A 47 -5.18 -20.79 -6.36
CA PHE A 47 -3.86 -20.90 -6.98
C PHE A 47 -3.74 -22.15 -7.88
N ARG A 48 -4.31 -23.27 -7.48
CA ARG A 48 -4.37 -24.48 -8.32
C ARG A 48 -5.22 -24.31 -9.58
N GLU A 49 -6.32 -23.57 -9.48
CA GLU A 49 -7.23 -23.32 -10.60
C GLU A 49 -6.63 -22.37 -11.63
N TYR A 50 -6.07 -21.25 -11.17
CA TYR A 50 -5.63 -20.16 -12.04
C TYR A 50 -4.14 -20.19 -12.38
N GLN A 51 -3.32 -20.98 -11.70
CA GLN A 51 -1.88 -21.15 -11.95
C GLN A 51 -1.15 -19.81 -12.14
N PRO A 52 -1.25 -18.86 -11.18
CA PRO A 52 -0.62 -17.54 -11.33
C PRO A 52 0.92 -17.67 -11.34
N GLU A 53 1.57 -16.77 -12.08
CA GLU A 53 3.04 -16.70 -12.15
C GLU A 53 3.61 -15.61 -11.21
N ILE A 54 2.88 -14.49 -11.04
CA ILE A 54 3.29 -13.35 -10.22
C ILE A 54 2.18 -13.04 -9.20
N ILE A 55 2.56 -12.88 -7.95
CA ILE A 55 1.66 -12.54 -6.86
C ILE A 55 2.02 -11.17 -6.29
N PHE A 56 1.02 -10.29 -6.23
CA PHE A 56 1.06 -9.07 -5.43
C PHE A 56 0.07 -9.20 -4.28
N HIS A 57 0.58 -9.41 -3.07
CA HIS A 57 -0.27 -9.55 -1.87
C HIS A 57 -0.47 -8.19 -1.19
N LEU A 58 -1.58 -7.51 -1.56
CA LEU A 58 -1.95 -6.20 -1.02
C LEU A 58 -3.03 -6.28 0.06
N ALA A 59 -3.71 -7.43 0.19
CA ALA A 59 -4.83 -7.59 1.12
C ALA A 59 -4.39 -7.43 2.58
N ALA A 60 -5.10 -6.61 3.33
CA ALA A 60 -4.84 -6.37 4.76
C ALA A 60 -6.05 -5.72 5.44
N GLN A 61 -6.10 -5.77 6.78
CA GLN A 61 -6.83 -4.79 7.57
C GLN A 61 -5.89 -3.57 7.77
N PRO A 62 -6.12 -2.40 7.12
CA PRO A 62 -5.13 -1.32 7.05
C PRO A 62 -5.35 -0.16 8.04
N LEU A 63 -6.44 -0.19 8.83
CA LEU A 63 -6.86 0.93 9.65
C LEU A 63 -6.35 0.80 11.09
N VAL A 64 -5.51 1.76 11.50
CA VAL A 64 -4.92 1.78 12.85
C VAL A 64 -6.00 1.83 13.93
N ARG A 65 -6.98 2.73 13.84
CA ARG A 65 -8.04 2.87 14.87
C ARG A 65 -8.89 1.61 14.98
N LEU A 66 -9.33 1.07 13.86
CA LEU A 66 -10.08 -0.18 13.83
C LEU A 66 -9.30 -1.34 14.47
N SER A 67 -7.96 -1.35 14.35
CA SER A 67 -7.14 -2.40 14.97
C SER A 67 -7.22 -2.45 16.50
N TYR A 68 -7.53 -1.33 17.16
CA TYR A 68 -7.80 -1.33 18.61
C TYR A 68 -9.16 -1.96 18.96
N GLU A 69 -10.13 -1.88 18.06
CA GLU A 69 -11.47 -2.45 18.25
C GLU A 69 -11.50 -3.95 17.92
N ILE A 70 -10.77 -4.36 16.87
CA ILE A 70 -10.73 -5.75 16.38
C ILE A 70 -9.29 -6.29 16.31
N PRO A 71 -8.52 -6.32 17.40
CA PRO A 71 -7.10 -6.70 17.35
C PRO A 71 -6.90 -8.13 16.86
N VAL A 72 -7.73 -9.09 17.28
CA VAL A 72 -7.62 -10.49 16.87
C VAL A 72 -7.82 -10.65 15.36
N ASP A 73 -8.85 -10.03 14.80
CA ASP A 73 -9.11 -10.06 13.35
C ASP A 73 -8.00 -9.35 12.55
N THR A 74 -7.43 -8.29 13.12
CA THR A 74 -6.29 -7.59 12.53
C THR A 74 -5.08 -8.52 12.38
N TYR A 75 -4.72 -9.26 13.43
CA TYR A 75 -3.64 -10.26 13.36
C TYR A 75 -4.01 -11.45 12.47
N ALA A 76 -5.23 -11.95 12.58
CA ALA A 76 -5.70 -13.06 11.74
C ALA A 76 -5.60 -12.70 10.24
N THR A 77 -5.97 -11.48 9.87
CA THR A 77 -5.87 -11.01 8.48
C THR A 77 -4.42 -10.72 8.09
N ASN A 78 -3.72 -9.89 8.86
CA ASN A 78 -2.42 -9.36 8.43
C ASN A 78 -1.29 -10.37 8.58
N VAL A 79 -1.34 -11.26 9.56
CA VAL A 79 -0.30 -12.28 9.79
C VAL A 79 -0.72 -13.62 9.18
N MET A 80 -1.84 -14.18 9.66
CA MET A 80 -2.25 -15.50 9.20
C MET A 80 -2.69 -15.49 7.74
N GLY A 81 -3.41 -14.45 7.29
CA GLY A 81 -3.74 -14.27 5.87
C GLY A 81 -2.50 -14.19 4.99
N THR A 82 -1.46 -13.45 5.40
CA THR A 82 -0.18 -13.41 4.69
C THR A 82 0.49 -14.79 4.64
N ILE A 83 0.48 -15.54 5.75
CA ILE A 83 1.00 -16.92 5.80
C ILE A 83 0.21 -17.82 4.85
N ASN A 84 -1.11 -17.73 4.81
CA ASN A 84 -1.95 -18.53 3.91
C ASN A 84 -1.61 -18.26 2.44
N VAL A 85 -1.37 -17.00 2.06
CA VAL A 85 -0.92 -16.66 0.71
C VAL A 85 0.45 -17.27 0.42
N MET A 86 1.41 -17.17 1.34
CA MET A 86 2.73 -17.79 1.16
C MET A 86 2.67 -19.33 1.08
N GLU A 87 1.77 -19.97 1.82
CA GLU A 87 1.52 -21.41 1.72
C GLU A 87 0.85 -21.80 0.39
N ALA A 88 -0.03 -20.94 -0.15
CA ALA A 88 -0.57 -21.14 -1.50
C ALA A 88 0.53 -21.00 -2.57
N ILE A 89 1.43 -20.02 -2.44
CA ILE A 89 2.62 -19.89 -3.28
C ILE A 89 3.46 -21.16 -3.21
N ARG A 90 3.75 -21.67 -1.99
CA ARG A 90 4.57 -22.86 -1.79
C ARG A 90 3.98 -24.13 -2.38
N ALA A 91 2.66 -24.20 -2.47
CA ALA A 91 1.93 -25.34 -3.01
C ALA A 91 1.65 -25.28 -4.52
N THR A 92 2.22 -24.28 -5.25
CA THR A 92 1.86 -24.00 -6.64
C THR A 92 3.10 -23.76 -7.50
N ASP A 93 3.42 -24.69 -8.39
CA ASP A 93 4.65 -24.68 -9.19
C ASP A 93 4.73 -23.56 -10.24
N SER A 94 3.60 -23.03 -10.67
CA SER A 94 3.55 -21.91 -11.63
C SER A 94 4.10 -20.62 -11.08
N VAL A 95 4.04 -20.40 -9.75
CA VAL A 95 4.47 -19.15 -9.16
C VAL A 95 5.97 -18.97 -9.24
N LYS A 96 6.41 -17.86 -9.83
CA LYS A 96 7.82 -17.45 -9.96
C LYS A 96 8.17 -16.28 -9.04
N VAL A 97 7.23 -15.34 -8.83
CA VAL A 97 7.48 -14.11 -8.07
C VAL A 97 6.36 -13.87 -7.06
N GLY A 98 6.74 -13.62 -5.81
CA GLY A 98 5.85 -13.14 -4.76
C GLY A 98 6.32 -11.80 -4.18
N VAL A 99 5.52 -10.76 -4.31
CA VAL A 99 5.73 -9.44 -3.71
C VAL A 99 4.70 -9.24 -2.60
N MET A 100 5.19 -9.21 -1.35
CA MET A 100 4.36 -9.14 -0.14
C MET A 100 4.35 -7.69 0.38
N ILE A 101 3.19 -7.03 0.31
CA ILE A 101 3.06 -5.61 0.66
C ILE A 101 2.79 -5.45 2.15
N THR A 102 3.65 -4.69 2.82
CA THR A 102 3.50 -4.32 4.23
C THR A 102 3.37 -2.79 4.38
N THR A 103 4.07 -2.17 5.31
CA THR A 103 3.93 -0.73 5.61
C THR A 103 5.22 -0.19 6.23
N ASP A 104 5.41 1.13 6.21
CA ASP A 104 6.42 1.85 6.97
C ASP A 104 6.24 1.66 8.50
N LYS A 105 5.01 1.41 8.96
CA LYS A 105 4.68 1.20 10.38
C LYS A 105 5.13 -0.15 10.94
N CYS A 106 5.72 -1.02 10.12
CA CYS A 106 6.29 -2.29 10.57
C CYS A 106 7.59 -2.12 11.38
N TYR A 107 8.22 -0.96 11.33
CA TYR A 107 9.43 -0.67 12.08
C TYR A 107 9.15 -0.35 13.55
N GLU A 108 10.09 -0.67 14.43
CA GLU A 108 10.12 -0.16 15.80
C GLU A 108 10.38 1.35 15.78
N ASN A 109 9.31 2.14 15.85
CA ASN A 109 9.41 3.59 15.69
C ASN A 109 9.97 4.28 16.92
N LYS A 110 11.18 4.81 16.83
CA LYS A 110 11.89 5.61 17.83
C LYS A 110 11.84 7.10 17.53
N GLU A 111 10.98 7.52 16.60
CA GLU A 111 10.85 8.92 16.16
C GLU A 111 12.20 9.57 15.75
N GLN A 112 13.08 8.77 15.13
CA GLN A 112 14.39 9.24 14.67
C GLN A 112 14.25 10.22 13.50
N ILE A 113 15.21 11.15 13.39
CA ILE A 113 15.21 12.21 12.37
C ILE A 113 15.63 11.76 10.97
N TRP A 114 16.11 10.54 10.82
CA TRP A 114 16.44 9.90 9.54
C TRP A 114 15.46 8.80 9.21
N GLY A 115 15.38 8.45 7.92
CA GLY A 115 14.49 7.39 7.45
C GLY A 115 14.93 5.99 7.92
N TYR A 116 13.94 5.12 8.18
CA TYR A 116 14.18 3.72 8.53
C TYR A 116 14.70 2.96 7.31
N ARG A 117 15.75 2.17 7.52
CA ARG A 117 16.36 1.27 6.53
C ARG A 117 15.80 -0.14 6.66
N GLU A 118 15.91 -0.92 5.59
CA GLU A 118 15.31 -2.26 5.51
C GLU A 118 15.87 -3.27 6.52
N ASN A 119 17.05 -3.03 7.08
CA ASN A 119 17.70 -3.86 8.08
C ASN A 119 17.46 -3.42 9.53
N GLU A 120 16.64 -2.39 9.77
CA GLU A 120 16.30 -1.95 11.13
C GLU A 120 15.22 -2.83 11.76
N SER A 121 15.08 -2.74 13.09
CA SER A 121 14.21 -3.62 13.87
C SER A 121 12.76 -3.47 13.48
N MET A 122 12.06 -4.60 13.37
CA MET A 122 10.61 -4.65 13.26
C MET A 122 9.97 -4.45 14.64
N GLY A 123 8.78 -3.84 14.67
CA GLY A 123 8.05 -3.58 15.90
C GLY A 123 6.62 -3.14 15.60
N GLY A 124 6.19 -2.07 16.26
CA GLY A 124 4.89 -1.45 16.08
C GLY A 124 4.17 -1.24 17.40
N TYR A 125 3.76 -0.01 17.65
CA TYR A 125 3.12 0.37 18.91
C TYR A 125 1.67 -0.11 19.01
N ASP A 126 0.91 0.04 17.96
CA ASP A 126 -0.50 -0.34 17.89
C ASP A 126 -0.70 -1.73 17.25
N PRO A 127 -1.88 -2.36 17.40
CA PRO A 127 -2.12 -3.70 16.87
C PRO A 127 -1.96 -3.82 15.35
N TYR A 128 -2.29 -2.77 14.59
CA TYR A 128 -2.06 -2.76 13.14
C TYR A 128 -0.56 -2.77 12.81
N SER A 129 0.19 -1.81 13.37
CA SER A 129 1.63 -1.66 13.16
C SER A 129 2.37 -2.94 13.56
N SER A 130 2.07 -3.46 14.75
CA SER A 130 2.65 -4.70 15.28
C SER A 130 2.29 -5.92 14.40
N SER A 131 1.05 -6.03 13.90
CA SER A 131 0.68 -7.11 12.98
C SER A 131 1.45 -7.06 11.66
N LYS A 132 1.75 -5.87 11.15
CA LYS A 132 2.57 -5.71 9.95
C LYS A 132 4.06 -6.02 10.22
N GLY A 133 4.58 -5.67 11.39
CA GLY A 133 5.92 -6.09 11.83
C GLY A 133 6.02 -7.62 11.95
N ALA A 134 5.01 -8.26 12.54
CA ALA A 134 4.92 -9.72 12.62
C ALA A 134 4.82 -10.39 11.23
N ALA A 135 4.07 -9.79 10.30
CA ALA A 135 4.01 -10.25 8.90
C ALA A 135 5.39 -10.18 8.24
N GLU A 136 6.17 -9.11 8.43
CA GLU A 136 7.55 -9.00 7.92
C GLU A 136 8.46 -10.11 8.47
N ILE A 137 8.34 -10.41 9.76
CA ILE A 137 9.09 -11.52 10.40
C ILE A 137 8.70 -12.85 9.78
N ALA A 138 7.39 -13.10 9.54
CA ALA A 138 6.91 -14.30 8.89
C ALA A 138 7.44 -14.39 7.45
N ILE A 139 7.33 -13.32 6.64
CA ILE A 139 7.83 -13.28 5.26
C ILE A 139 9.33 -13.57 5.22
N ALA A 140 10.11 -12.95 6.11
CA ALA A 140 11.54 -13.21 6.22
C ALA A 140 11.87 -14.66 6.62
N SER A 141 11.03 -15.29 7.46
CA SER A 141 11.14 -16.69 7.83
C SER A 141 10.87 -17.60 6.62
N TRP A 142 9.75 -17.39 5.91
CA TRP A 142 9.42 -18.19 4.71
C TRP A 142 10.49 -18.07 3.63
N ARG A 143 10.99 -16.86 3.37
CA ARG A 143 12.10 -16.63 2.43
C ARG A 143 13.35 -17.42 2.79
N ARG A 144 13.72 -17.46 4.07
CA ARG A 144 14.93 -18.21 4.52
C ARG A 144 14.71 -19.71 4.55
N SER A 145 13.51 -20.18 4.90
CA SER A 145 13.24 -21.58 5.17
C SER A 145 12.74 -22.36 3.95
N PHE A 146 11.93 -21.72 3.09
CA PHE A 146 11.26 -22.39 1.97
C PHE A 146 11.63 -21.81 0.61
N PHE A 147 12.01 -20.54 0.55
CA PHE A 147 12.33 -19.80 -0.68
C PHE A 147 13.73 -19.19 -0.61
N ASN A 148 14.69 -19.92 -0.03
CA ASN A 148 16.04 -19.42 0.11
C ASN A 148 16.69 -19.24 -1.27
N PRO A 149 17.18 -18.03 -1.63
CA PRO A 149 17.82 -17.78 -2.91
C PRO A 149 18.98 -18.75 -3.26
N VAL A 150 19.66 -19.28 -2.24
CA VAL A 150 20.74 -20.27 -2.43
C VAL A 150 20.20 -21.61 -2.97
N ASP A 151 18.96 -21.96 -2.66
CA ASP A 151 18.29 -23.19 -3.06
C ASP A 151 17.47 -23.04 -4.36
N TYR A 152 17.45 -21.85 -4.95
CA TYR A 152 16.71 -21.57 -6.18
C TYR A 152 17.16 -22.47 -7.34
N GLY A 153 16.22 -23.02 -8.07
CA GLY A 153 16.50 -23.97 -9.15
C GLY A 153 16.81 -25.41 -8.71
N MET A 154 16.99 -25.63 -7.39
CA MET A 154 17.23 -26.96 -6.81
C MET A 154 16.04 -27.46 -5.99
N LYS A 155 15.51 -26.63 -5.07
CA LYS A 155 14.42 -27.00 -4.18
C LYS A 155 13.13 -26.24 -4.47
N HIS A 156 13.22 -25.07 -5.08
CA HIS A 156 12.09 -24.23 -5.48
C HIS A 156 12.47 -23.32 -6.66
N HIS A 157 11.45 -22.65 -7.23
CA HIS A 157 11.60 -21.68 -8.33
C HIS A 157 10.92 -20.33 -8.03
N VAL A 158 10.74 -19.99 -6.74
CA VAL A 158 10.05 -18.80 -6.30
C VAL A 158 11.03 -17.76 -5.79
N ALA A 159 10.93 -16.53 -6.30
CA ALA A 159 11.53 -15.34 -5.73
C ALA A 159 10.51 -14.66 -4.81
N LEU A 160 10.85 -14.41 -3.54
CA LEU A 160 9.97 -13.81 -2.55
C LEU A 160 10.58 -12.54 -1.95
N ALA A 161 9.88 -11.41 -2.04
CA ALA A 161 10.28 -10.15 -1.43
C ALA A 161 9.14 -9.52 -0.61
N SER A 162 9.48 -8.68 0.36
CA SER A 162 8.54 -7.78 1.02
C SER A 162 8.79 -6.34 0.59
N VAL A 163 7.72 -5.53 0.56
CA VAL A 163 7.80 -4.11 0.22
C VAL A 163 7.07 -3.28 1.27
N ARG A 164 7.64 -2.14 1.60
CA ARG A 164 7.16 -1.23 2.63
C ARG A 164 6.94 0.13 2.01
N ALA A 165 5.74 0.66 2.18
CA ALA A 165 5.40 1.99 1.71
C ALA A 165 4.82 2.82 2.85
N GLY A 166 5.00 4.14 2.77
CA GLY A 166 4.43 5.09 3.71
C GLY A 166 2.98 5.43 3.41
N ASN A 167 2.57 6.65 3.74
CA ASN A 167 1.21 7.13 3.51
C ASN A 167 0.93 7.31 2.02
N VAL A 168 0.16 6.41 1.47
CA VAL A 168 -0.23 6.42 0.05
C VAL A 168 -1.57 7.12 -0.10
N ILE A 169 -1.66 8.05 -1.06
CA ILE A 169 -2.88 8.77 -1.42
C ILE A 169 -3.23 8.52 -2.90
N GLY A 170 -4.51 8.59 -3.23
CA GLY A 170 -5.01 8.42 -4.60
C GLY A 170 -6.52 8.61 -4.63
N GLY A 171 -7.07 8.75 -5.82
CA GLY A 171 -8.49 8.92 -6.02
C GLY A 171 -9.32 7.69 -5.65
N GLY A 172 -10.57 7.92 -5.19
CA GLY A 172 -11.52 6.86 -4.87
C GLY A 172 -11.25 6.06 -3.60
N ASP A 173 -10.39 6.54 -2.71
CA ASP A 173 -10.30 6.08 -1.33
C ASP A 173 -11.36 6.80 -0.49
N TRP A 174 -12.24 6.04 0.15
CA TRP A 174 -13.30 6.57 1.02
C TRP A 174 -13.17 6.08 2.46
N ALA A 175 -12.04 5.46 2.80
CA ALA A 175 -11.80 4.94 4.15
C ALA A 175 -11.89 6.04 5.21
N LEU A 176 -12.27 5.63 6.42
CA LEU A 176 -12.37 6.53 7.57
C LEU A 176 -10.97 6.84 8.12
N ASP A 177 -10.87 7.97 8.81
CA ASP A 177 -9.65 8.42 9.50
C ASP A 177 -8.43 8.59 8.58
N ARG A 178 -8.67 8.89 7.30
CA ARG A 178 -7.64 9.25 6.34
C ARG A 178 -7.82 10.69 5.89
N ILE A 179 -6.73 11.45 5.87
CA ILE A 179 -6.77 12.91 5.68
C ILE A 179 -7.42 13.32 4.36
N ILE A 180 -7.06 12.72 3.22
CA ILE A 180 -7.62 13.14 1.93
C ILE A 180 -9.11 12.78 1.84
N PRO A 181 -9.56 11.54 2.08
CA PRO A 181 -10.97 11.21 2.15
C PRO A 181 -11.78 12.10 3.08
N ASP A 182 -11.25 12.40 4.27
CA ASP A 182 -11.95 13.24 5.26
C ASP A 182 -12.06 14.69 4.77
N CYS A 183 -11.01 15.25 4.15
CA CYS A 183 -11.06 16.55 3.50
C CYS A 183 -12.13 16.59 2.41
N ILE A 184 -12.13 15.63 1.49
CA ILE A 184 -13.07 15.59 0.37
C ILE A 184 -14.51 15.45 0.86
N LYS A 185 -14.78 14.56 1.83
CA LYS A 185 -16.12 14.41 2.43
C LYS A 185 -16.64 15.72 3.05
N ALA A 186 -15.76 16.45 3.76
CA ALA A 186 -16.12 17.74 4.35
C ALA A 186 -16.42 18.77 3.25
N LEU A 187 -15.57 18.89 2.24
CA LEU A 187 -15.74 19.82 1.11
C LEU A 187 -16.99 19.53 0.32
N GLU A 188 -17.29 18.26 -0.01
CA GLU A 188 -18.52 17.85 -0.68
C GLU A 188 -19.78 18.18 0.11
N ALA A 189 -19.68 18.14 1.44
CA ALA A 189 -20.78 18.49 2.36
C ALA A 189 -20.87 20.01 2.65
N GLY A 190 -20.00 20.84 2.08
CA GLY A 190 -19.92 22.27 2.36
C GLY A 190 -19.53 22.61 3.79
N LYS A 191 -18.77 21.71 4.46
CA LYS A 191 -18.32 21.85 5.85
C LYS A 191 -16.85 22.23 5.92
N ASP A 192 -16.46 22.81 7.05
CA ASP A 192 -15.06 23.01 7.38
C ASP A 192 -14.37 21.67 7.65
N ILE A 193 -13.06 21.62 7.40
CA ILE A 193 -12.23 20.42 7.59
C ILE A 193 -11.61 20.48 8.99
N ASP A 194 -11.90 19.50 9.81
CA ASP A 194 -11.38 19.37 11.17
C ASP A 194 -10.08 18.57 11.18
N ILE A 195 -8.96 19.21 11.57
CA ILE A 195 -7.64 18.61 11.64
C ILE A 195 -7.26 18.28 13.07
N ARG A 196 -7.13 17.00 13.39
CA ARG A 196 -6.82 16.52 14.75
C ARG A 196 -5.35 16.60 15.13
N SER A 197 -4.45 16.40 14.17
CA SER A 197 -3.00 16.35 14.36
C SER A 197 -2.27 17.19 13.31
N PRO A 198 -2.42 18.55 13.35
CA PRO A 198 -1.94 19.44 12.29
C PRO A 198 -0.43 19.38 12.07
N LYS A 199 0.34 19.12 13.14
CA LYS A 199 1.81 19.08 13.11
C LYS A 199 2.39 17.70 12.81
N ALA A 200 1.56 16.67 12.66
CA ALA A 200 2.05 15.31 12.36
C ALA A 200 2.68 15.28 10.95
N ILE A 201 3.85 14.67 10.85
CA ILE A 201 4.60 14.52 9.61
C ILE A 201 4.49 13.10 9.13
N ARG A 202 4.20 12.90 7.83
CA ARG A 202 4.08 11.58 7.22
C ARG A 202 4.74 11.58 5.84
N PRO A 203 5.25 10.42 5.39
CA PRO A 203 5.86 10.27 4.07
C PRO A 203 4.79 10.07 2.99
N TRP A 204 4.13 11.16 2.60
CA TRP A 204 3.04 11.15 1.62
C TRP A 204 3.55 10.89 0.20
N GLN A 205 2.87 9.98 -0.52
CA GLN A 205 3.15 9.71 -1.92
C GLN A 205 1.87 9.28 -2.66
N HIS A 206 1.82 9.54 -3.98
CA HIS A 206 0.71 9.06 -4.80
C HIS A 206 0.78 7.54 -4.97
N VAL A 207 -0.37 6.89 -5.12
CA VAL A 207 -0.47 5.41 -5.24
C VAL A 207 0.34 4.85 -6.40
N LEU A 208 0.49 5.58 -7.49
CA LEU A 208 1.28 5.16 -8.65
C LEU A 208 2.79 5.07 -8.35
N GLU A 209 3.29 5.82 -7.36
CA GLU A 209 4.70 5.74 -6.95
C GLU A 209 5.08 4.35 -6.43
N PRO A 210 4.50 3.86 -5.32
CA PRO A 210 4.86 2.54 -4.83
C PRO A 210 4.44 1.43 -5.79
N LEU A 211 3.32 1.55 -6.51
CA LEU A 211 2.92 0.56 -7.51
C LEU A 211 3.95 0.41 -8.62
N SER A 212 4.54 1.50 -9.10
CA SER A 212 5.64 1.46 -10.08
C SER A 212 6.86 0.71 -9.53
N GLY A 213 7.17 0.92 -8.24
CA GLY A 213 8.25 0.23 -7.55
C GLY A 213 7.98 -1.27 -7.39
N TYR A 214 6.75 -1.65 -7.06
CA TYR A 214 6.36 -3.06 -6.91
C TYR A 214 6.45 -3.81 -8.24
N MET A 215 5.98 -3.20 -9.34
CA MET A 215 6.09 -3.79 -10.67
C MET A 215 7.55 -3.89 -11.13
N LEU A 216 8.35 -2.85 -10.92
CA LEU A 216 9.78 -2.88 -11.24
C LEU A 216 10.50 -3.98 -10.46
N LEU A 217 10.23 -4.10 -9.14
CA LEU A 217 10.80 -5.16 -8.32
C LEU A 217 10.39 -6.54 -8.83
N ALA A 218 9.11 -6.76 -9.16
CA ALA A 218 8.64 -8.02 -9.71
C ALA A 218 9.34 -8.38 -11.03
N THR A 219 9.53 -7.40 -11.91
CA THR A 219 10.29 -7.57 -13.16
C THR A 219 11.74 -7.97 -12.89
N LYS A 220 12.40 -7.26 -11.96
CA LYS A 220 13.79 -7.58 -11.58
C LYS A 220 13.92 -8.95 -10.91
N MET A 221 12.94 -9.36 -10.11
CA MET A 221 12.90 -10.71 -9.51
C MET A 221 12.62 -11.79 -10.56
N TRP A 222 11.87 -11.49 -11.60
CA TRP A 222 11.67 -12.40 -12.72
C TRP A 222 12.95 -12.59 -13.53
N GLU A 223 13.70 -11.53 -13.80
CA GLU A 223 14.96 -11.55 -14.55
C GLU A 223 16.13 -12.17 -13.75
N GLU A 224 16.27 -11.80 -12.48
CA GLU A 224 17.36 -12.19 -11.58
C GLU A 224 16.77 -12.71 -10.23
N PRO A 225 16.15 -13.90 -10.19
CA PRO A 225 15.31 -14.35 -9.08
C PRO A 225 16.03 -14.54 -7.75
N THR A 226 17.34 -14.65 -7.72
CA THR A 226 18.12 -14.82 -6.49
C THR A 226 18.63 -13.52 -5.88
N LYS A 227 18.59 -12.42 -6.64
CA LYS A 227 19.28 -11.18 -6.29
C LYS A 227 18.44 -10.21 -5.46
N TYR A 228 17.12 -10.18 -5.69
CA TYR A 228 16.25 -9.15 -5.12
C TYR A 228 15.29 -9.66 -4.05
N CYS A 229 15.50 -10.90 -3.55
CA CYS A 229 14.66 -11.55 -2.54
C CYS A 229 14.91 -10.98 -1.14
N GLU A 230 14.53 -9.73 -0.91
CA GLU A 230 14.76 -9.00 0.34
C GLU A 230 13.57 -8.10 0.70
N GLY A 231 13.70 -7.33 1.80
CA GLY A 231 12.79 -6.21 2.10
C GLY A 231 13.20 -4.96 1.31
N TRP A 232 12.21 -4.17 0.85
CA TRP A 232 12.42 -2.96 0.06
C TRP A 232 11.53 -1.83 0.55
N ASN A 233 12.10 -0.64 0.69
CA ASN A 233 11.38 0.58 1.04
C ASN A 233 11.05 1.40 -0.22
N PHE A 234 9.78 1.81 -0.32
CA PHE A 234 9.29 2.74 -1.35
C PHE A 234 8.64 3.94 -0.67
N GLY A 235 9.24 5.09 -0.77
CA GLY A 235 8.80 6.31 -0.10
C GLY A 235 9.00 7.55 -0.98
N PRO A 236 8.45 8.70 -0.56
CA PRO A 236 8.56 9.95 -1.30
C PRO A 236 9.99 10.49 -1.27
N ARG A 237 10.21 11.56 -2.03
CA ARG A 237 11.43 12.37 -1.92
C ARG A 237 11.52 13.01 -0.53
N ALA A 238 12.74 13.23 -0.03
CA ALA A 238 12.96 13.83 1.29
C ALA A 238 12.30 15.21 1.43
N GLU A 239 12.28 16.00 0.36
CA GLU A 239 11.62 17.31 0.27
C GLU A 239 10.09 17.26 0.28
N SER A 240 9.49 16.08 0.12
CA SER A 240 8.03 15.88 0.17
C SER A 240 7.51 15.59 1.59
N ILE A 241 8.36 15.72 2.59
CA ILE A 241 7.98 15.53 3.99
C ILE A 241 7.22 16.76 4.47
N THR A 242 5.92 16.60 4.70
CA THR A 242 5.01 17.74 4.88
C THR A 242 4.06 17.49 6.05
N PRO A 243 3.79 18.51 6.92
CA PRO A 243 2.77 18.43 7.97
C PRO A 243 1.36 18.20 7.40
N VAL A 244 0.52 17.52 8.17
CA VAL A 244 -0.88 17.27 7.80
C VAL A 244 -1.64 18.57 7.50
N TRP A 245 -1.36 19.66 8.22
CA TRP A 245 -1.97 20.97 7.99
C TRP A 245 -1.68 21.50 6.57
N ASP A 246 -0.46 21.37 6.11
CA ASP A 246 -0.05 21.87 4.79
C ASP A 246 -0.68 21.02 3.66
N ILE A 247 -0.78 19.69 3.86
CA ILE A 247 -1.52 18.80 2.96
C ILE A 247 -2.97 19.27 2.81
N ALA A 248 -3.68 19.47 3.92
CA ALA A 248 -5.07 19.91 3.89
C ALA A 248 -5.23 21.32 3.28
N THR A 249 -4.25 22.21 3.51
CA THR A 249 -4.22 23.54 2.88
C THR A 249 -4.10 23.42 1.36
N ASP A 250 -3.25 22.56 0.86
CA ASP A 250 -3.09 22.35 -0.58
C ASP A 250 -4.34 21.69 -1.19
N VAL A 251 -4.97 20.75 -0.49
CA VAL A 251 -6.28 20.20 -0.92
C VAL A 251 -7.30 21.30 -1.12
N ILE A 252 -7.46 22.24 -0.15
CA ILE A 252 -8.40 23.36 -0.26
C ILE A 252 -8.07 24.25 -1.44
N LYS A 253 -6.80 24.59 -1.66
CA LYS A 253 -6.37 25.43 -2.79
C LYS A 253 -6.71 24.79 -4.13
N ILE A 254 -6.43 23.48 -4.30
CA ILE A 254 -6.69 22.75 -5.54
C ILE A 254 -8.19 22.50 -5.74
N TYR A 255 -8.92 22.18 -4.66
CA TYR A 255 -10.37 21.99 -4.71
C TYR A 255 -11.11 23.30 -5.06
N GLY A 256 -10.62 24.44 -4.56
CA GLY A 256 -11.09 25.77 -4.85
C GLY A 256 -11.99 26.41 -3.78
N SER A 257 -12.27 25.69 -2.68
CA SER A 257 -13.07 26.18 -1.55
C SER A 257 -12.80 25.38 -0.28
N GLY A 258 -13.19 25.94 0.88
CA GLY A 258 -13.12 25.26 2.19
C GLY A 258 -12.33 26.06 3.23
N LYS A 259 -12.40 25.59 4.48
CA LYS A 259 -11.64 26.14 5.62
C LYS A 259 -11.13 25.02 6.50
N LEU A 260 -10.03 25.27 7.21
CA LEU A 260 -9.45 24.35 8.18
C LEU A 260 -9.76 24.81 9.60
N ASN A 261 -10.11 23.85 10.46
CA ASN A 261 -10.21 24.03 11.90
C ASN A 261 -9.12 23.19 12.59
N ASP A 262 -8.38 23.80 13.51
CA ASP A 262 -7.47 23.07 14.39
C ASP A 262 -8.26 22.46 15.56
N MET A 263 -8.41 21.13 15.53
CA MET A 263 -9.08 20.32 16.56
C MET A 263 -8.08 19.48 17.35
N SER A 264 -6.83 19.98 17.47
CA SER A 264 -5.79 19.27 18.21
C SER A 264 -6.19 19.08 19.68
N ASN A 265 -6.05 17.85 20.17
CA ASN A 265 -6.35 17.49 21.54
C ASN A 265 -5.14 16.72 22.13
N PRO A 266 -4.53 17.19 23.23
CA PRO A 266 -3.37 16.55 23.83
C PRO A 266 -3.66 15.16 24.43
N ASN A 267 -4.94 14.78 24.61
CA ASN A 267 -5.36 13.52 25.25
C ASN A 267 -5.75 12.40 24.24
N VAL A 268 -5.34 12.48 22.98
CA VAL A 268 -5.68 11.49 21.96
C VAL A 268 -4.71 10.29 22.03
N LEU A 269 -5.18 9.11 21.54
CA LEU A 269 -4.39 7.89 21.34
C LEU A 269 -3.04 8.22 20.68
N HIS A 270 -1.98 7.57 21.16
CA HIS A 270 -0.62 7.76 20.67
C HIS A 270 -0.56 7.57 19.14
N GLU A 271 -0.17 8.62 18.45
CA GLU A 271 0.10 8.62 17.02
C GLU A 271 1.55 9.10 16.83
N ALA A 272 2.38 8.30 16.15
CA ALA A 272 3.77 8.66 15.91
C ALA A 272 3.86 10.05 15.26
N LYS A 273 4.75 10.91 15.76
CA LYS A 273 4.93 12.28 15.22
C LYS A 273 5.80 12.28 13.97
N LEU A 274 6.79 11.39 13.91
CA LEU A 274 7.76 11.31 12.83
C LEU A 274 7.93 9.86 12.39
N LEU A 275 7.74 9.60 11.11
CA LEU A 275 8.02 8.32 10.48
C LEU A 275 8.44 8.57 9.03
N MET A 276 9.62 8.11 8.66
CA MET A 276 10.18 8.28 7.32
C MET A 276 10.86 6.98 6.87
N LEU A 277 10.94 6.75 5.56
CA LEU A 277 11.66 5.64 4.96
C LEU A 277 12.95 6.13 4.29
N ASP A 278 14.06 5.44 4.51
CA ASP A 278 15.23 5.55 3.64
C ASP A 278 14.99 4.67 2.40
N ILE A 279 15.04 5.29 1.23
CA ILE A 279 14.82 4.64 -0.07
C ILE A 279 16.12 4.49 -0.87
N SER A 280 17.27 4.68 -0.23
CA SER A 280 18.57 4.60 -0.90
C SER A 280 18.80 3.25 -1.57
N LYS A 281 18.39 2.15 -0.94
CA LYS A 281 18.48 0.80 -1.50
C LYS A 281 17.70 0.68 -2.81
N ALA A 282 16.44 1.10 -2.83
CA ALA A 282 15.62 1.09 -4.05
C ALA A 282 16.23 1.96 -5.17
N LYS A 283 16.74 3.15 -4.82
CA LYS A 283 17.41 4.03 -5.78
C LYS A 283 18.66 3.40 -6.39
N PHE A 284 19.55 2.83 -5.58
CA PHE A 284 20.85 2.37 -6.07
C PHE A 284 20.79 0.96 -6.68
N GLN A 285 19.95 0.07 -6.16
CA GLN A 285 19.96 -1.32 -6.59
C GLN A 285 18.86 -1.63 -7.62
N LEU A 286 17.68 -0.99 -7.52
CA LEU A 286 16.61 -1.16 -8.51
C LEU A 286 16.59 -0.07 -9.59
N GLY A 287 17.25 1.08 -9.34
CA GLY A 287 17.12 2.25 -10.19
C GLY A 287 15.77 2.98 -10.03
N TRP A 288 14.97 2.58 -9.03
CA TRP A 288 13.69 3.23 -8.75
C TRP A 288 13.88 4.55 -7.99
N LYS A 289 13.14 5.56 -8.38
CA LYS A 289 13.06 6.85 -7.67
C LYS A 289 11.65 7.40 -7.78
N PRO A 290 11.13 8.08 -6.74
CA PRO A 290 9.85 8.77 -6.86
C PRO A 290 9.92 9.86 -7.91
N ARG A 291 8.86 9.99 -8.71
CA ARG A 291 8.76 10.93 -9.84
C ARG A 291 8.14 12.24 -9.43
N MET A 292 7.08 12.19 -8.61
CA MET A 292 6.27 13.34 -8.21
C MET A 292 6.73 13.96 -6.89
N ASN A 293 6.58 15.28 -6.76
CA ASN A 293 6.60 15.97 -5.48
C ASN A 293 5.22 15.90 -4.82
N ILE A 294 5.12 16.31 -3.55
CA ILE A 294 3.88 16.22 -2.79
C ILE A 294 2.73 17.02 -3.40
N HIS A 295 3.01 18.22 -3.93
CA HIS A 295 1.98 19.05 -4.56
C HIS A 295 1.35 18.35 -5.76
N ARG A 296 2.17 17.73 -6.62
CA ARG A 296 1.70 16.95 -7.76
C ARG A 296 0.88 15.72 -7.32
N CYS A 297 1.30 15.04 -6.23
CA CYS A 297 0.54 13.93 -5.66
C CYS A 297 -0.86 14.36 -5.22
N ILE A 298 -0.97 15.51 -4.54
CA ILE A 298 -2.25 16.05 -4.09
C ILE A 298 -3.09 16.52 -5.28
N GLU A 299 -2.47 17.17 -6.26
CA GLU A 299 -3.14 17.64 -7.47
C GLU A 299 -3.85 16.51 -8.21
N LEU A 300 -3.14 15.43 -8.55
CA LEU A 300 -3.74 14.26 -9.20
C LEU A 300 -4.86 13.66 -8.34
N THR A 301 -4.60 13.46 -7.05
CA THR A 301 -5.60 12.88 -6.15
C THR A 301 -6.87 13.72 -6.08
N VAL A 302 -6.76 15.05 -5.93
CA VAL A 302 -7.92 15.94 -5.84
C VAL A 302 -8.64 16.06 -7.21
N ASP A 303 -7.87 16.05 -8.32
CA ASP A 303 -8.44 16.05 -9.67
C ASP A 303 -9.37 14.85 -9.88
N TRP A 304 -8.96 13.65 -9.48
CA TRP A 304 -9.81 12.47 -9.50
C TRP A 304 -11.16 12.73 -8.80
N TYR A 305 -11.14 13.27 -7.57
CA TYR A 305 -12.36 13.57 -6.79
C TYR A 305 -13.21 14.69 -7.39
N LYS A 306 -12.65 15.56 -8.20
CA LYS A 306 -13.42 16.58 -8.94
C LYS A 306 -14.12 16.00 -10.17
N ARG A 307 -13.53 15.00 -10.79
CA ARG A 307 -13.96 14.43 -12.08
C ARG A 307 -14.92 13.25 -11.95
N TYR A 308 -14.77 12.39 -10.91
CA TYR A 308 -15.44 11.09 -10.81
C TYR A 308 -16.98 11.15 -10.89
N LYS A 309 -17.61 12.32 -10.67
CA LYS A 309 -19.07 12.49 -10.76
C LYS A 309 -19.57 12.70 -12.18
N THR A 310 -18.70 13.09 -13.09
CA THR A 310 -19.05 13.51 -14.45
C THR A 310 -18.32 12.73 -15.54
N GLU A 311 -17.25 12.04 -15.18
CA GLU A 311 -16.41 11.27 -16.09
C GLU A 311 -16.32 9.81 -15.62
N ASP A 312 -15.97 8.91 -16.54
CA ASP A 312 -15.72 7.49 -16.21
C ASP A 312 -14.46 7.36 -15.34
N ALA A 313 -14.60 6.72 -14.18
CA ALA A 313 -13.49 6.59 -13.24
C ALA A 313 -12.34 5.73 -13.79
N TYR A 314 -12.60 4.80 -14.69
CA TYR A 314 -11.57 4.03 -15.37
C TYR A 314 -10.74 4.92 -16.30
N ASP A 315 -11.38 5.79 -17.07
CA ASP A 315 -10.70 6.73 -17.96
C ASP A 315 -9.88 7.75 -17.18
N ILE A 316 -10.38 8.22 -16.02
CA ILE A 316 -9.61 9.08 -15.12
C ILE A 316 -8.34 8.35 -14.64
N CYS A 317 -8.45 7.09 -14.23
CA CYS A 317 -7.29 6.30 -13.79
C CYS A 317 -6.27 6.07 -14.93
N LEU A 318 -6.73 5.84 -16.16
CA LEU A 318 -5.85 5.73 -17.33
C LEU A 318 -5.12 7.03 -17.63
N ASP A 319 -5.82 8.15 -17.52
CA ASP A 319 -5.24 9.49 -17.70
C ASP A 319 -4.15 9.76 -16.64
N GLU A 320 -4.41 9.45 -15.36
CA GLU A 320 -3.41 9.56 -14.29
C GLU A 320 -2.19 8.67 -14.54
N ILE A 321 -2.38 7.43 -14.99
CA ILE A 321 -1.28 6.51 -15.34
C ILE A 321 -0.46 7.09 -16.49
N ASN A 322 -1.09 7.62 -17.53
CA ASN A 322 -0.40 8.23 -18.65
C ASN A 322 0.39 9.49 -18.24
N GLN A 323 -0.19 10.31 -17.39
CA GLN A 323 0.52 11.46 -16.83
C GLN A 323 1.74 11.02 -16.02
N PHE A 324 1.58 10.03 -15.14
CA PHE A 324 2.67 9.47 -14.31
C PHE A 324 3.82 8.88 -15.15
N ILE A 325 3.53 8.21 -16.25
CA ILE A 325 4.55 7.62 -17.13
C ILE A 325 5.39 8.73 -17.79
N ASN A 326 4.81 9.89 -18.06
CA ASN A 326 5.47 11.02 -18.71
C ASN A 326 6.16 11.99 -17.74
N GLU A 327 6.03 11.83 -16.42
CA GLU A 327 6.80 12.52 -15.38
C GLU A 327 8.26 12.01 -15.33
#